data_f3b56a18c5d0649235566091e9fa9d98
#
_entry.id   f3b56a18c5d0649235566091e9fa9d98
#
_cell.length_a   1.000
_cell.length_b   1.000
_cell.length_c   1.000
_cell.angle_alpha   90.00
_cell.angle_beta   90.00
_cell.angle_gamma   90.00
#
_symmetry.space_group_name_H-M   'P 1'
#
loop_
_entity.id
_entity.type
_entity.pdbx_description
1 polymer ?
#
loop_
_entity_poly.entity_id
_entity_poly.type
_entity_poly.pdbx_seq_one_letter_code
_entity_poly.pdbx_strand_id
1 'polypeptide(L)'
;RSSDMLKLSDSTKFVSRISVKLDATCSGLQHYSAMLRDERGALATNIGDNEERQDIYNEAGNEAKGIILDELVSINVPVEKQWKRSFIDCITRDIAKPPCMTLPYGVSTFGITDKLIEQSKEGKLVNAYFDQESNGKERMGKLRWFAQKLEQGVADTVPSAVEAMSWLKACDKILGKSLPEDVHYEFRSPVGLSIKQARKKERTKRLESFFGVSKIRIQYSTRIKEKAIDRAKSNTSIAPNFVHAQDASHLTNVALRAKRELGLKSFSFIHDSFGVHPSEMCDFLPIIKQEFHKLYSGDRLNELRTYWQDRYEVELPPAPTQGKFNVDSILDSKFIFS
;
A
#
# COMPACT_ATOMS: atom_id res chain seq x y z
N ARG A 1 3.57 0.10 -33.16
CA ARG A 1 2.13 0.37 -33.43
C ARG A 1 1.82 1.86 -33.58
N SER A 2 2.46 2.77 -32.85
CA SER A 2 2.42 4.21 -33.15
C SER A 2 3.02 4.52 -34.54
N SER A 3 4.02 3.75 -34.96
CA SER A 3 4.63 3.86 -36.28
C SER A 3 3.69 3.48 -37.44
N ASP A 4 2.73 2.60 -37.19
CA ASP A 4 1.75 2.18 -38.19
C ASP A 4 0.66 3.23 -38.40
N MET A 5 0.32 3.97 -37.37
CA MET A 5 -0.62 5.10 -37.43
C MET A 5 -0.05 6.24 -38.30
N LEU A 6 1.26 6.51 -38.17
CA LEU A 6 1.94 7.53 -38.97
C LEU A 6 2.06 7.19 -40.47
N LYS A 7 1.87 5.92 -40.85
CA LYS A 7 1.91 5.46 -42.24
C LYS A 7 0.55 5.54 -42.95
N LEU A 8 -0.53 5.79 -42.18
CA LEU A 8 -1.85 5.94 -42.78
C LEU A 8 -2.03 7.33 -43.38
N SER A 9 -2.53 7.42 -44.59
CA SER A 9 -2.91 8.68 -45.22
C SER A 9 -4.11 9.36 -44.50
N ASP A 10 -4.86 8.60 -43.74
CA ASP A 10 -6.02 9.03 -42.98
C ASP A 10 -6.03 8.35 -41.62
N SER A 11 -5.69 9.09 -40.57
CA SER A 11 -5.60 8.58 -39.21
C SER A 11 -6.93 8.11 -38.64
N THR A 12 -8.08 8.57 -39.18
CA THR A 12 -9.41 8.15 -38.79
C THR A 12 -9.72 6.70 -39.13
N LYS A 13 -8.98 6.12 -40.04
CA LYS A 13 -9.10 4.70 -40.44
C LYS A 13 -8.28 3.74 -39.60
N PHE A 14 -7.48 4.24 -38.64
CA PHE A 14 -6.71 3.39 -37.78
C PHE A 14 -7.58 2.69 -36.74
N VAL A 15 -7.60 1.36 -36.78
CA VAL A 15 -8.34 0.53 -35.83
C VAL A 15 -7.39 -0.05 -34.80
N SER A 16 -7.52 0.37 -33.56
CA SER A 16 -6.84 -0.25 -32.42
C SER A 16 -7.79 -1.11 -31.61
N ARG A 17 -7.32 -2.29 -31.20
CA ARG A 17 -8.03 -3.19 -30.27
C ARG A 17 -7.32 -3.30 -28.91
N ILE A 18 -6.38 -2.41 -28.65
CA ILE A 18 -5.58 -2.40 -27.42
C ILE A 18 -6.11 -1.27 -26.55
N SER A 19 -6.41 -1.59 -25.28
CA SER A 19 -6.72 -0.56 -24.28
C SER A 19 -5.48 0.26 -23.96
N VAL A 20 -5.66 1.56 -23.78
CA VAL A 20 -4.72 2.43 -23.08
C VAL A 20 -5.05 2.36 -21.60
N LYS A 21 -4.03 2.26 -20.77
CA LYS A 21 -4.18 2.17 -19.30
C LYS A 21 -3.53 3.36 -18.65
N LEU A 22 -4.17 3.86 -17.61
CA LEU A 22 -3.66 4.84 -16.68
C LEU A 22 -3.50 4.17 -15.33
N ASP A 23 -2.32 4.26 -14.74
CA ASP A 23 -2.01 3.68 -13.44
C ASP A 23 -1.91 4.77 -12.38
N ALA A 24 -2.35 4.47 -11.16
CA ALA A 24 -2.13 5.33 -10.01
C ALA A 24 -0.66 5.31 -9.56
N THR A 25 -0.19 6.42 -9.02
CA THR A 25 1.13 6.50 -8.39
C THR A 25 1.04 5.97 -6.96
N CYS A 26 1.11 4.65 -6.76
CA CYS A 26 1.01 4.01 -5.44
C CYS A 26 -0.34 4.27 -4.73
N SER A 27 -1.43 3.68 -5.25
CA SER A 27 -2.81 3.97 -4.86
C SER A 27 -3.06 3.94 -3.35
N GLY A 28 -2.50 2.98 -2.63
CA GLY A 28 -2.68 2.90 -1.18
C GLY A 28 -2.19 4.15 -0.43
N LEU A 29 -1.05 4.72 -0.82
CA LEU A 29 -0.53 5.97 -0.24
C LEU A 29 -1.33 7.18 -0.74
N GLN A 30 -1.78 7.19 -2.00
CA GLN A 30 -2.70 8.21 -2.52
C GLN A 30 -3.98 8.29 -1.69
N HIS A 31 -4.59 7.14 -1.40
CA HIS A 31 -5.80 7.06 -0.59
C HIS A 31 -5.59 7.61 0.82
N TYR A 32 -4.51 7.26 1.51
CA TYR A 32 -4.23 7.79 2.85
C TYR A 32 -3.91 9.29 2.83
N SER A 33 -3.13 9.75 1.86
CA SER A 33 -2.77 11.18 1.72
C SER A 33 -4.00 12.05 1.48
N ALA A 34 -4.91 11.61 0.59
CA ALA A 34 -6.17 12.31 0.34
C ALA A 34 -7.10 12.28 1.57
N MET A 35 -7.19 11.14 2.25
CA MET A 35 -8.06 10.91 3.41
C MET A 35 -7.70 11.82 4.58
N LEU A 36 -6.41 11.95 4.89
CA LEU A 36 -5.92 12.79 5.97
C LEU A 36 -5.49 14.20 5.50
N ARG A 37 -5.67 14.54 4.24
CA ARG A 37 -5.29 15.83 3.66
C ARG A 37 -3.81 16.17 3.93
N ASP A 38 -2.95 15.19 3.72
CA ASP A 38 -1.51 15.28 3.91
C ASP A 38 -0.89 16.00 2.70
N GLU A 39 -0.38 17.21 2.89
CA GLU A 39 0.23 18.02 1.82
C GLU A 39 1.48 17.34 1.24
N ARG A 40 2.35 16.81 2.10
CA ARG A 40 3.58 16.13 1.65
C ARG A 40 3.28 14.85 0.89
N GLY A 41 2.44 14.00 1.48
CA GLY A 41 2.01 12.77 0.83
C GLY A 41 1.23 13.01 -0.46
N ALA A 42 0.44 14.08 -0.54
CA ALA A 42 -0.29 14.47 -1.73
C ALA A 42 0.64 14.84 -2.88
N LEU A 43 1.69 15.62 -2.61
CA LEU A 43 2.70 15.98 -3.61
C LEU A 43 3.48 14.74 -4.05
N ALA A 44 4.02 13.96 -3.11
CA ALA A 44 4.83 12.78 -3.40
C ALA A 44 4.08 11.72 -4.22
N THR A 45 2.75 11.61 -4.03
CA THR A 45 1.88 10.65 -4.74
C THR A 45 1.17 11.22 -5.96
N ASN A 46 1.48 12.44 -6.36
CA ASN A 46 0.92 13.11 -7.53
C ASN A 46 -0.60 13.37 -7.47
N ILE A 47 -1.22 13.40 -6.30
CA ILE A 47 -2.65 13.76 -6.18
C ILE A 47 -2.87 15.28 -6.11
N GLY A 48 -1.82 16.06 -5.83
CA GLY A 48 -1.83 17.52 -5.89
C GLY A 48 -1.62 18.07 -7.31
N ASP A 49 -1.75 19.39 -7.43
CA ASP A 49 -1.43 20.10 -8.68
C ASP A 49 0.11 20.31 -8.77
N ASN A 50 0.80 19.27 -9.20
CA ASN A 50 2.25 19.30 -9.38
C ASN A 50 2.60 19.83 -10.78
N GLU A 51 3.62 20.67 -10.89
CA GLU A 51 4.16 21.10 -12.18
C GLU A 51 4.88 19.94 -12.90
N GLU A 52 5.59 19.11 -12.12
CA GLU A 52 6.33 17.95 -12.60
C GLU A 52 5.89 16.67 -11.88
N ARG A 53 6.00 15.55 -12.58
CA ARG A 53 5.70 14.24 -12.00
C ARG A 53 6.69 13.88 -10.91
N GLN A 54 6.20 13.60 -9.71
CA GLN A 54 7.01 13.14 -8.59
C GLN A 54 7.16 11.61 -8.60
N ASP A 55 8.24 11.14 -8.02
CA ASP A 55 8.51 9.71 -7.85
C ASP A 55 8.67 9.39 -6.36
N ILE A 56 7.57 9.00 -5.74
CA ILE A 56 7.52 8.64 -4.31
C ILE A 56 8.53 7.54 -3.94
N TYR A 57 8.88 6.67 -4.87
CA TYR A 57 9.84 5.59 -4.59
C TYR A 57 11.25 6.15 -4.41
N ASN A 58 11.65 7.10 -5.25
CA ASN A 58 12.92 7.79 -5.10
C ASN A 58 12.92 8.68 -3.85
N GLU A 59 11.81 9.35 -3.55
CA GLU A 59 11.69 10.20 -2.37
C GLU A 59 11.85 9.37 -1.09
N ALA A 60 11.10 8.30 -0.93
CA ALA A 60 11.22 7.39 0.21
C ALA A 60 12.61 6.74 0.31
N GLY A 61 13.22 6.43 -0.83
CA GLY A 61 14.59 5.94 -0.87
C GLY A 61 15.61 6.99 -0.37
N ASN A 62 15.44 8.25 -0.73
CA ASN A 62 16.30 9.35 -0.28
C ASN A 62 16.11 9.64 1.22
N GLU A 63 14.88 9.58 1.73
CA GLU A 63 14.63 9.64 3.18
C GLU A 63 15.34 8.50 3.92
N ALA A 64 15.24 7.27 3.42
CA ALA A 64 15.95 6.14 4.02
C ALA A 64 17.49 6.32 4.01
N LYS A 65 18.05 6.92 2.94
CA LYS A 65 19.48 7.28 2.89
C LYS A 65 19.83 8.32 3.95
N GLY A 66 19.02 9.36 4.10
CA GLY A 66 19.17 10.38 5.12
C GLY A 66 19.21 9.79 6.53
N ILE A 67 18.23 8.95 6.86
CA ILE A 67 18.15 8.26 8.15
C ILE A 67 19.41 7.42 8.44
N ILE A 68 19.95 6.72 7.43
CA ILE A 68 21.19 5.94 7.58
C ILE A 68 22.38 6.86 7.79
N LEU A 69 22.47 7.96 7.05
CA LEU A 69 23.56 8.94 7.19
C LEU A 69 23.55 9.59 8.57
N ASP A 70 22.39 10.00 9.07
CA ASP A 70 22.23 10.59 10.40
C ASP A 70 22.64 9.61 11.50
N GLU A 71 22.26 8.34 11.36
CA GLU A 71 22.70 7.29 12.28
C GLU A 71 24.23 7.08 12.25
N LEU A 72 24.84 7.20 11.08
CA LEU A 72 26.30 7.06 10.93
C LEU A 72 27.07 8.25 11.51
N VAL A 73 26.52 9.46 11.44
CA VAL A 73 27.13 10.69 11.98
C VAL A 73 26.95 10.78 13.50
N SER A 74 25.76 10.47 14.00
CA SER A 74 25.39 10.60 15.42
C SER A 74 26.14 9.64 16.35
N ILE A 75 26.56 8.51 15.81
CA ILE A 75 27.33 7.51 16.56
C ILE A 75 28.70 7.52 15.89
N ASN A 76 29.80 7.87 16.61
CA ASN A 76 31.15 7.58 16.14
C ASN A 76 31.21 6.06 15.81
N VAL A 77 30.83 5.72 14.55
CA VAL A 77 30.48 4.35 14.18
C VAL A 77 31.75 3.50 14.24
N PRO A 78 31.81 2.51 15.13
CA PRO A 78 32.94 1.60 15.18
C PRO A 78 33.15 0.97 13.80
N VAL A 79 34.40 0.67 13.46
CA VAL A 79 34.79 0.00 12.19
C VAL A 79 33.91 -1.21 11.90
N GLU A 80 33.51 -1.94 12.93
CA GLU A 80 32.62 -3.10 12.87
C GLU A 80 31.22 -2.82 12.28
N LYS A 81 30.79 -1.56 12.22
CA LYS A 81 29.48 -1.17 11.68
C LYS A 81 29.56 -0.44 10.33
N GLN A 82 30.71 -0.38 9.69
CA GLN A 82 30.89 0.24 8.38
C GLN A 82 30.06 -0.42 7.27
N TRP A 83 29.65 -1.68 7.46
CA TRP A 83 28.71 -2.35 6.55
C TRP A 83 27.39 -1.57 6.34
N LYS A 84 26.96 -0.76 7.31
CA LYS A 84 25.76 0.09 7.17
C LYS A 84 25.86 1.06 6.02
N ARG A 85 27.05 1.62 5.78
CA ARG A 85 27.30 2.57 4.71
C ARG A 85 27.11 1.94 3.32
N SER A 86 27.47 0.67 3.15
CA SER A 86 27.34 -0.02 1.87
C SER A 86 25.88 -0.14 1.40
N PHE A 87 24.91 -0.06 2.31
CA PHE A 87 23.50 -0.07 1.94
C PHE A 87 23.00 1.23 1.29
N ILE A 88 23.67 2.36 1.56
CA ILE A 88 23.28 3.65 0.99
C ILE A 88 23.33 3.57 -0.54
N ASP A 89 24.37 2.97 -1.09
CA ASP A 89 24.58 2.82 -2.53
C ASP A 89 23.61 1.78 -3.16
N CYS A 90 23.06 0.90 -2.33
CA CYS A 90 22.07 -0.09 -2.76
C CYS A 90 20.64 0.48 -2.85
N ILE A 91 20.35 1.64 -2.23
CA ILE A 91 19.02 2.23 -2.27
C ILE A 91 18.78 2.86 -3.63
N THR A 92 18.19 2.07 -4.51
CA THR A 92 17.67 2.50 -5.81
C THR A 92 16.15 2.56 -5.78
N ARG A 93 15.55 3.14 -6.81
CA ARG A 93 14.10 3.13 -7.01
C ARG A 93 13.49 1.73 -6.89
N ASP A 94 14.14 0.74 -7.47
CA ASP A 94 13.67 -0.66 -7.48
C ASP A 94 13.70 -1.29 -6.08
N ILE A 95 14.66 -0.89 -5.24
CA ILE A 95 14.75 -1.34 -3.84
C ILE A 95 13.70 -0.65 -2.96
N ALA A 96 13.42 0.63 -3.19
CA ALA A 96 12.45 1.39 -2.42
C ALA A 96 10.99 1.11 -2.82
N LYS A 97 10.74 0.69 -4.07
CA LYS A 97 9.39 0.47 -4.60
C LYS A 97 8.58 -0.58 -3.82
N PRO A 98 9.07 -1.81 -3.54
CA PRO A 98 8.28 -2.81 -2.81
C PRO A 98 7.85 -2.36 -1.41
N PRO A 99 8.71 -1.74 -0.54
CA PRO A 99 8.27 -1.16 0.72
C PRO A 99 7.16 -0.12 0.56
N CYS A 100 7.29 0.83 -0.37
CA CYS A 100 6.28 1.85 -0.64
C CYS A 100 4.93 1.23 -1.05
N MET A 101 4.97 0.24 -1.94
CA MET A 101 3.74 -0.41 -2.43
C MET A 101 3.07 -1.28 -1.38
N THR A 102 3.81 -1.81 -0.41
CA THR A 102 3.27 -2.80 0.52
C THR A 102 3.00 -2.26 1.93
N LEU A 103 3.61 -1.13 2.30
CA LEU A 103 3.38 -0.48 3.59
C LEU A 103 1.89 -0.15 3.83
N PRO A 104 1.16 0.48 2.89
CA PRO A 104 -0.25 0.84 3.07
C PRO A 104 -1.13 -0.38 3.33
N TYR A 105 -0.67 -1.54 2.90
CA TYR A 105 -1.34 -2.84 3.08
C TYR A 105 -0.80 -3.62 4.29
N GLY A 106 -0.06 -2.95 5.18
CA GLY A 106 0.37 -3.49 6.46
C GLY A 106 1.47 -4.55 6.37
N VAL A 107 2.35 -4.46 5.38
CA VAL A 107 3.54 -5.33 5.34
C VAL A 107 4.35 -5.14 6.64
N SER A 108 4.88 -6.22 7.17
CA SER A 108 5.81 -6.17 8.29
C SER A 108 7.25 -6.03 7.80
N THR A 109 8.14 -5.59 8.69
CA THR A 109 9.60 -5.59 8.43
C THR A 109 10.10 -6.95 7.93
N PHE A 110 9.49 -8.06 8.40
CA PHE A 110 9.82 -9.41 7.90
C PHE A 110 9.45 -9.57 6.42
N GLY A 111 8.26 -9.12 6.01
CA GLY A 111 7.84 -9.18 4.60
C GLY A 111 8.73 -8.33 3.70
N ILE A 112 9.16 -7.15 4.16
CA ILE A 112 10.15 -6.33 3.44
C ILE A 112 11.48 -7.07 3.36
N THR A 113 11.93 -7.70 4.47
CA THR A 113 13.18 -8.49 4.48
C THR A 113 13.14 -9.64 3.48
N ASP A 114 12.01 -10.36 3.38
CA ASP A 114 11.84 -11.44 2.40
C ASP A 114 11.95 -10.93 0.97
N LYS A 115 11.38 -9.76 0.67
CA LYS A 115 11.52 -9.10 -0.64
C LYS A 115 12.97 -8.70 -0.94
N LEU A 116 13.69 -8.19 0.05
CA LEU A 116 15.11 -7.88 -0.10
C LEU A 116 15.96 -9.14 -0.38
N ILE A 117 15.61 -10.28 0.21
CA ILE A 117 16.24 -11.56 -0.11
C ILE A 117 16.01 -11.96 -1.57
N GLU A 118 14.78 -11.80 -2.07
CA GLU A 118 14.46 -12.06 -3.48
C GLU A 118 15.29 -11.13 -4.40
N GLN A 119 15.31 -9.83 -4.11
CA GLN A 119 16.07 -8.83 -4.87
C GLN A 119 17.59 -9.06 -4.80
N SER A 120 18.09 -9.56 -3.68
CA SER A 120 19.51 -9.97 -3.56
C SER A 120 19.86 -11.13 -4.49
N LYS A 121 18.95 -12.11 -4.63
CA LYS A 121 19.12 -13.23 -5.58
C LYS A 121 19.08 -12.76 -7.05
N GLU A 122 18.38 -11.67 -7.33
CA GLU A 122 18.30 -11.02 -8.64
C GLU A 122 19.54 -10.12 -8.93
N GLY A 123 20.50 -10.04 -8.02
CA GLY A 123 21.68 -9.20 -8.18
C GLY A 123 21.47 -7.69 -7.92
N LYS A 124 20.32 -7.27 -7.39
CA LYS A 124 20.00 -5.86 -7.13
C LYS A 124 20.69 -5.27 -5.89
N LEU A 125 21.29 -6.12 -5.05
CA LEU A 125 22.01 -5.73 -3.83
C LEU A 125 23.52 -6.05 -3.92
N VAL A 126 24.09 -5.96 -5.10
CA VAL A 126 25.48 -6.40 -5.40
C VAL A 126 26.55 -5.67 -4.60
N ASN A 127 26.30 -4.41 -4.22
CA ASN A 127 27.27 -3.58 -3.50
C ASN A 127 27.15 -3.71 -1.97
N ALA A 128 26.15 -4.41 -1.48
CA ALA A 128 26.04 -4.64 -0.08
C ALA A 128 27.03 -5.73 0.33
N TYR A 129 27.77 -5.51 1.38
CA TYR A 129 28.78 -6.39 2.00
C TYR A 129 28.22 -7.77 2.42
N PHE A 130 27.38 -8.37 1.58
CA PHE A 130 26.63 -9.57 1.91
C PHE A 130 27.37 -10.86 1.63
N ASP A 131 28.24 -10.84 0.63
CA ASP A 131 28.57 -12.11 -0.03
C ASP A 131 29.87 -12.74 0.46
N GLN A 132 30.63 -12.06 1.32
CA GLN A 132 31.98 -12.57 1.59
C GLN A 132 32.22 -13.23 2.93
N GLU A 133 31.45 -12.94 4.02
CA GLU A 133 31.87 -13.41 5.34
C GLU A 133 30.82 -13.75 6.39
N SER A 134 29.51 -13.50 6.17
CA SER A 134 28.57 -13.63 7.27
C SER A 134 27.84 -14.97 7.31
N ASN A 135 27.77 -15.55 8.51
CA ASN A 135 26.85 -16.66 8.75
C ASN A 135 25.41 -16.21 8.48
N GLY A 136 24.50 -17.13 8.13
CA GLY A 136 23.15 -16.81 7.72
C GLY A 136 22.34 -15.97 8.73
N LYS A 137 22.66 -16.03 10.03
CA LYS A 137 21.99 -15.22 11.07
C LYS A 137 22.42 -13.75 11.01
N GLU A 138 23.68 -13.50 10.79
CA GLU A 138 24.22 -12.15 10.69
C GLU A 138 23.72 -11.45 9.45
N ARG A 139 23.73 -12.14 8.30
CA ARG A 139 23.12 -11.67 7.05
C ARG A 139 21.66 -11.27 7.25
N MET A 140 20.86 -12.10 7.91
CA MET A 140 19.46 -11.82 8.20
C MET A 140 19.30 -10.61 9.13
N GLY A 141 20.20 -10.43 10.11
CA GLY A 141 20.22 -9.25 10.99
C GLY A 141 20.45 -7.95 10.21
N LYS A 142 21.43 -7.93 9.31
CA LYS A 142 21.75 -6.78 8.45
C LYS A 142 20.60 -6.45 7.51
N LEU A 143 19.99 -7.45 6.86
CA LEU A 143 18.83 -7.26 5.98
C LEU A 143 17.60 -6.72 6.74
N ARG A 144 17.35 -7.21 7.94
CA ARG A 144 16.25 -6.73 8.79
C ARG A 144 16.46 -5.28 9.20
N TRP A 145 17.68 -4.91 9.60
CA TRP A 145 18.02 -3.53 9.89
C TRP A 145 17.79 -2.64 8.66
N PHE A 146 18.22 -3.07 7.48
CA PHE A 146 18.01 -2.33 6.24
C PHE A 146 16.52 -2.20 5.91
N ALA A 147 15.74 -3.28 6.05
CA ALA A 147 14.30 -3.26 5.89
C ALA A 147 13.62 -2.24 6.81
N GLN A 148 14.06 -2.12 8.06
CA GLN A 148 13.57 -1.11 9.01
C GLN A 148 13.87 0.32 8.53
N LYS A 149 15.03 0.57 7.93
CA LYS A 149 15.38 1.89 7.40
C LYS A 149 14.53 2.27 6.19
N LEU A 150 14.28 1.31 5.30
CA LEU A 150 13.37 1.52 4.18
C LEU A 150 11.92 1.75 4.65
N GLU A 151 11.44 0.96 5.62
CA GLU A 151 10.12 1.13 6.23
C GLU A 151 9.98 2.53 6.84
N GLN A 152 10.98 2.99 7.59
CA GLN A 152 11.01 4.31 8.18
C GLN A 152 11.04 5.41 7.10
N GLY A 153 11.85 5.29 6.05
CA GLY A 153 11.89 6.24 4.94
C GLY A 153 10.53 6.42 4.28
N VAL A 154 9.77 5.34 4.07
CA VAL A 154 8.39 5.44 3.55
C VAL A 154 7.46 6.11 4.57
N ALA A 155 7.58 5.77 5.85
CA ALA A 155 6.77 6.36 6.91
C ALA A 155 7.00 7.86 7.07
N ASP A 156 8.24 8.31 6.91
CA ASP A 156 8.60 9.74 7.00
C ASP A 156 8.18 10.51 5.74
N THR A 157 8.08 9.83 4.59
CA THR A 157 7.57 10.43 3.34
C THR A 157 6.06 10.64 3.39
N VAL A 158 5.29 9.68 3.94
CA VAL A 158 3.82 9.75 4.05
C VAL A 158 3.39 9.42 5.48
N PRO A 159 3.59 10.33 6.44
CA PRO A 159 3.26 10.10 7.84
C PRO A 159 1.77 9.86 8.09
N SER A 160 0.91 10.45 7.27
CA SER A 160 -0.53 10.27 7.33
C SER A 160 -0.95 8.79 7.17
N ALA A 161 -0.27 8.03 6.31
CA ALA A 161 -0.54 6.61 6.13
C ALA A 161 -0.29 5.82 7.43
N VAL A 162 0.83 6.12 8.11
CA VAL A 162 1.18 5.46 9.38
C VAL A 162 0.20 5.83 10.49
N GLU A 163 -0.21 7.10 10.56
CA GLU A 163 -1.16 7.60 11.54
C GLU A 163 -2.54 6.93 11.35
N ALA A 164 -3.08 6.93 10.13
CA ALA A 164 -4.35 6.28 9.81
C ALA A 164 -4.33 4.77 10.12
N MET A 165 -3.26 4.07 9.73
CA MET A 165 -3.11 2.64 9.99
C MET A 165 -3.02 2.33 11.48
N SER A 166 -2.32 3.16 12.26
CA SER A 166 -2.16 3.02 13.69
C SER A 166 -3.50 3.23 14.41
N TRP A 167 -4.26 4.24 13.99
CA TRP A 167 -5.60 4.51 14.50
C TRP A 167 -6.56 3.37 14.20
N LEU A 168 -6.60 2.85 12.97
CA LEU A 168 -7.41 1.70 12.59
C LEU A 168 -7.11 0.47 13.45
N LYS A 169 -5.81 0.18 13.70
CA LYS A 169 -5.38 -0.91 14.58
C LYS A 169 -5.79 -0.68 16.04
N ALA A 170 -5.77 0.55 16.53
CA ALA A 170 -6.25 0.89 17.87
C ALA A 170 -7.76 0.66 18.01
N CYS A 171 -8.55 1.09 17.03
CA CYS A 171 -9.98 0.83 16.97
C CYS A 171 -10.31 -0.67 16.92
N ASP A 172 -9.60 -1.45 16.08
CA ASP A 172 -9.77 -2.91 16.02
C ASP A 172 -9.52 -3.59 17.38
N LYS A 173 -8.50 -3.15 18.12
CA LYS A 173 -8.21 -3.70 19.46
C LYS A 173 -9.36 -3.44 20.45
N ILE A 174 -9.97 -2.27 20.39
CA ILE A 174 -11.10 -1.92 21.26
C ILE A 174 -12.33 -2.73 20.87
N LEU A 175 -12.70 -2.72 19.58
CA LEU A 175 -13.81 -3.52 19.06
C LEU A 175 -13.63 -5.02 19.35
N GLY A 176 -12.41 -5.52 19.17
CA GLY A 176 -12.11 -6.93 19.44
C GLY A 176 -12.23 -7.30 20.94
N LYS A 177 -12.01 -6.37 21.87
CA LYS A 177 -12.17 -6.60 23.30
C LYS A 177 -13.63 -6.48 23.77
N SER A 178 -14.41 -5.62 23.14
CA SER A 178 -15.82 -5.39 23.51
C SER A 178 -16.77 -6.48 23.01
N LEU A 179 -16.37 -7.23 21.97
CA LEU A 179 -17.21 -8.26 21.38
C LEU A 179 -16.85 -9.68 21.88
N PRO A 180 -17.84 -10.61 21.97
CA PRO A 180 -17.60 -12.03 22.27
C PRO A 180 -16.57 -12.64 21.31
N GLU A 181 -15.88 -13.70 21.74
CA GLU A 181 -14.75 -14.30 20.98
C GLU A 181 -15.13 -14.81 19.60
N ASP A 182 -16.37 -15.23 19.40
CA ASP A 182 -16.89 -15.77 18.14
C ASP A 182 -17.62 -14.75 17.26
N VAL A 183 -17.79 -13.53 17.77
CA VAL A 183 -18.46 -12.43 17.06
C VAL A 183 -17.45 -11.56 16.33
N HIS A 184 -17.70 -11.33 15.07
CA HIS A 184 -16.93 -10.43 14.22
C HIS A 184 -17.61 -9.06 14.16
N TYR A 185 -16.83 -8.02 13.88
CA TYR A 185 -17.36 -6.73 13.48
C TYR A 185 -17.18 -6.50 11.99
N GLU A 186 -17.85 -5.49 11.46
CA GLU A 186 -17.82 -5.11 10.05
C GLU A 186 -17.74 -3.60 9.89
N PHE A 187 -17.41 -3.17 8.69
CA PHE A 187 -17.59 -1.79 8.23
C PHE A 187 -18.18 -1.80 6.82
N ARG A 188 -18.71 -0.65 6.40
CA ARG A 188 -19.23 -0.48 5.06
C ARG A 188 -18.22 0.26 4.17
N SER A 189 -18.02 -0.27 2.97
CA SER A 189 -17.27 0.44 1.95
C SER A 189 -18.09 1.65 1.44
N PRO A 190 -17.46 2.64 0.77
CA PRO A 190 -18.18 3.79 0.20
C PRO A 190 -19.31 3.43 -0.77
N VAL A 191 -19.24 2.26 -1.42
CA VAL A 191 -20.32 1.73 -2.27
C VAL A 191 -21.34 0.88 -1.51
N GLY A 192 -21.26 0.82 -0.16
CA GLY A 192 -22.21 0.13 0.69
C GLY A 192 -21.95 -1.35 0.93
N LEU A 193 -20.85 -1.92 0.41
CA LEU A 193 -20.49 -3.31 0.64
C LEU A 193 -20.06 -3.53 2.10
N SER A 194 -20.63 -4.55 2.77
CA SER A 194 -20.23 -4.93 4.11
C SER A 194 -18.94 -5.75 4.09
N ILE A 195 -17.93 -5.28 4.82
CA ILE A 195 -16.61 -5.89 4.95
C ILE A 195 -16.41 -6.41 6.37
N LYS A 196 -16.41 -7.72 6.51
CA LYS A 196 -16.40 -8.41 7.80
C LYS A 196 -14.98 -8.74 8.25
N GLN A 197 -14.64 -8.40 9.48
CA GLN A 197 -13.41 -8.85 10.15
C GLN A 197 -13.64 -10.20 10.82
N ALA A 198 -13.82 -11.24 9.99
CA ALA A 198 -14.34 -12.55 10.39
C ALA A 198 -13.30 -13.69 10.28
N ARG A 199 -12.00 -13.39 10.32
CA ARG A 199 -10.97 -14.44 10.28
C ARG A 199 -11.01 -15.29 11.55
N LYS A 200 -11.25 -16.58 11.39
CA LYS A 200 -11.31 -17.53 12.50
C LYS A 200 -9.94 -18.10 12.79
N LYS A 201 -9.69 -18.41 14.07
CA LYS A 201 -8.49 -19.16 14.48
C LYS A 201 -8.43 -20.49 13.77
N GLU A 202 -7.25 -20.88 13.34
CA GLU A 202 -6.98 -22.16 12.72
C GLU A 202 -6.17 -23.02 13.68
N ARG A 203 -6.57 -24.29 13.81
CA ARG A 203 -5.76 -25.26 14.57
C ARG A 203 -4.51 -25.58 13.76
N THR A 204 -3.36 -25.39 14.39
CA THR A 204 -2.09 -25.83 13.85
C THR A 204 -1.64 -27.08 14.57
N LYS A 205 -1.20 -28.09 13.83
CA LYS A 205 -0.52 -29.26 14.38
C LYS A 205 0.95 -29.21 14.00
N ARG A 206 1.79 -29.60 14.95
CA ARG A 206 3.22 -29.79 14.73
C ARG A 206 3.50 -31.27 14.73
N LEU A 207 4.11 -31.74 13.66
CA LEU A 207 4.67 -33.09 13.57
C LEU A 207 6.18 -32.97 13.67
N GLU A 208 6.73 -33.78 14.52
CA GLU A 208 8.17 -33.97 14.60
C GLU A 208 8.49 -35.35 14.05
N SER A 209 9.39 -35.41 13.10
CA SER A 209 9.85 -36.65 12.48
C SER A 209 11.37 -36.63 12.42
N PHE A 210 11.97 -37.79 12.33
CA PHE A 210 13.40 -37.94 12.16
C PHE A 210 13.66 -38.45 10.74
N PHE A 211 14.62 -37.81 10.07
CA PHE A 211 15.18 -38.29 8.82
C PHE A 211 16.66 -38.58 9.06
N GLY A 212 16.98 -39.84 9.27
CA GLY A 212 18.27 -40.23 9.81
C GLY A 212 18.51 -39.61 11.21
N VAL A 213 19.60 -38.87 11.37
CA VAL A 213 19.96 -38.17 12.63
C VAL A 213 19.33 -36.77 12.71
N SER A 214 18.72 -36.28 11.64
CA SER A 214 18.17 -34.92 11.57
C SER A 214 16.70 -34.90 12.01
N LYS A 215 16.39 -34.01 12.98
CA LYS A 215 15.01 -33.76 13.43
C LYS A 215 14.32 -32.77 12.49
N ILE A 216 13.24 -33.21 11.85
CA ILE A 216 12.40 -32.38 10.99
C ILE A 216 11.15 -32.00 11.76
N ARG A 217 10.82 -30.72 11.78
CA ARG A 217 9.59 -30.18 12.33
C ARG A 217 8.71 -29.64 11.21
N ILE A 218 7.54 -30.24 11.03
CA ILE A 218 6.53 -29.80 10.07
C ILE A 218 5.38 -29.19 10.84
N GLN A 219 5.05 -27.98 10.54
CA GLN A 219 3.84 -27.33 11.05
C GLN A 219 2.82 -27.20 9.91
N TYR A 220 1.63 -27.71 10.12
CA TYR A 220 0.56 -27.58 9.15
C TYR A 220 -0.71 -27.06 9.84
N SER A 221 -1.48 -26.25 9.10
CA SER A 221 -2.77 -25.78 9.53
C SER A 221 -3.83 -26.82 9.17
N THR A 222 -4.67 -27.17 10.14
CA THR A 222 -5.82 -28.03 9.84
C THR A 222 -6.93 -27.19 9.22
N ARG A 223 -7.71 -27.77 8.32
CA ARG A 223 -8.89 -27.10 7.72
C ARG A 223 -10.01 -26.84 8.73
N ILE A 224 -9.90 -27.38 9.94
CA ILE A 224 -10.88 -27.16 11.02
C ILE A 224 -10.60 -25.77 11.61
N LYS A 225 -11.51 -24.85 11.37
CA LYS A 225 -11.49 -23.52 11.98
C LYS A 225 -12.18 -23.57 13.34
N GLU A 226 -11.61 -22.91 14.31
CA GLU A 226 -12.27 -22.69 15.61
C GLU A 226 -13.43 -21.70 15.44
N LYS A 227 -14.36 -21.67 16.43
CA LYS A 227 -15.42 -20.66 16.42
C LYS A 227 -14.87 -19.27 16.68
N ALA A 228 -13.85 -19.17 17.54
CA ALA A 228 -13.23 -17.90 17.93
C ALA A 228 -12.56 -17.14 16.78
N ILE A 229 -12.71 -15.84 16.80
CA ILE A 229 -12.05 -14.93 15.85
C ILE A 229 -10.57 -14.80 16.21
N ASP A 230 -9.70 -14.83 15.22
CA ASP A 230 -8.27 -14.54 15.33
C ASP A 230 -8.05 -13.03 15.42
N ARG A 231 -8.07 -12.49 16.63
CA ARG A 231 -7.93 -11.05 16.88
C ARG A 231 -6.57 -10.51 16.42
N ALA A 232 -5.52 -11.31 16.45
CA ALA A 232 -4.21 -10.89 15.97
C ALA A 232 -4.21 -10.71 14.44
N LYS A 233 -4.78 -11.66 13.70
CA LYS A 233 -4.96 -11.54 12.26
C LYS A 233 -5.95 -10.44 11.87
N SER A 234 -7.00 -10.20 12.66
CA SER A 234 -7.90 -9.06 12.48
C SER A 234 -7.13 -7.75 12.55
N ASN A 235 -6.33 -7.56 13.60
CA ASN A 235 -5.55 -6.35 13.82
C ASN A 235 -4.54 -6.06 12.71
N THR A 236 -3.93 -7.08 12.13
CA THR A 236 -3.01 -6.90 11.00
C THR A 236 -3.74 -6.64 9.68
N SER A 237 -5.00 -7.06 9.56
CA SER A 237 -5.76 -6.97 8.29
C SER A 237 -6.71 -5.78 8.21
N ILE A 238 -6.98 -5.06 9.30
CA ILE A 238 -7.97 -3.96 9.26
C ILE A 238 -7.55 -2.83 8.34
N ALA A 239 -6.31 -2.36 8.44
CA ALA A 239 -5.81 -1.27 7.60
C ALA A 239 -5.78 -1.66 6.10
N PRO A 240 -5.20 -2.81 5.69
CA PRO A 240 -5.30 -3.27 4.31
C PRO A 240 -6.73 -3.46 3.82
N ASN A 241 -7.62 -4.06 4.62
CA ASN A 241 -9.01 -4.25 4.20
C ASN A 241 -9.73 -2.91 4.02
N PHE A 242 -9.42 -1.93 4.86
CA PHE A 242 -10.02 -0.60 4.77
C PHE A 242 -9.57 0.14 3.51
N VAL A 243 -8.25 0.23 3.25
CA VAL A 243 -7.74 0.93 2.07
C VAL A 243 -8.14 0.24 0.77
N HIS A 244 -8.12 -1.10 0.73
CA HIS A 244 -8.63 -1.86 -0.42
C HIS A 244 -10.12 -1.61 -0.68
N ALA A 245 -10.91 -1.39 0.38
CA ALA A 245 -12.32 -1.04 0.23
C ALA A 245 -12.52 0.34 -0.40
N GLN A 246 -11.62 1.30 -0.10
CA GLN A 246 -11.64 2.61 -0.76
C GLN A 246 -11.28 2.47 -2.24
N ASP A 247 -10.18 1.78 -2.53
CA ASP A 247 -9.70 1.52 -3.89
C ASP A 247 -10.75 0.81 -4.75
N ALA A 248 -11.32 -0.29 -4.25
CA ALA A 248 -12.39 -1.01 -4.94
C ALA A 248 -13.67 -0.17 -5.14
N SER A 249 -13.98 0.71 -4.19
CA SER A 249 -15.12 1.62 -4.33
C SER A 249 -14.89 2.69 -5.39
N HIS A 250 -13.67 3.24 -5.45
CA HIS A 250 -13.27 4.15 -6.50
C HIS A 250 -13.42 3.50 -7.88
N LEU A 251 -12.82 2.32 -8.08
CA LEU A 251 -12.93 1.56 -9.32
C LEU A 251 -14.40 1.30 -9.72
N THR A 252 -15.22 0.89 -8.75
CA THR A 252 -16.65 0.58 -8.98
C THR A 252 -17.41 1.82 -9.43
N ASN A 253 -17.22 2.94 -8.74
CA ASN A 253 -17.88 4.20 -9.06
C ASN A 253 -17.47 4.72 -10.43
N VAL A 254 -16.18 4.66 -10.76
CA VAL A 254 -15.64 5.03 -12.07
C VAL A 254 -16.30 4.18 -13.17
N ALA A 255 -16.36 2.85 -12.99
CA ALA A 255 -16.98 1.96 -13.97
C ALA A 255 -18.46 2.26 -14.20
N LEU A 256 -19.22 2.41 -13.10
CA LEU A 256 -20.66 2.70 -13.16
C LEU A 256 -20.94 4.04 -13.83
N ARG A 257 -20.15 5.06 -13.49
CA ARG A 257 -20.33 6.40 -14.04
C ARG A 257 -19.93 6.46 -15.51
N ALA A 258 -18.80 5.89 -15.89
CA ALA A 258 -18.34 5.84 -17.26
C ALA A 258 -19.32 5.07 -18.16
N LYS A 259 -19.89 3.96 -17.67
CA LYS A 259 -20.97 3.25 -18.38
C LYS A 259 -22.20 4.11 -18.57
N ARG A 260 -22.61 4.85 -17.53
CA ARG A 260 -23.84 5.68 -17.56
C ARG A 260 -23.69 6.93 -18.42
N GLU A 261 -22.57 7.66 -18.29
CA GLU A 261 -22.38 8.98 -18.89
C GLU A 261 -21.75 8.92 -20.27
N LEU A 262 -20.77 8.01 -20.47
CA LEU A 262 -20.06 7.86 -21.74
C LEU A 262 -20.56 6.67 -22.57
N GLY A 263 -21.45 5.84 -22.03
CA GLY A 263 -21.96 4.66 -22.72
C GLY A 263 -20.91 3.57 -22.93
N LEU A 264 -19.80 3.58 -22.17
CA LEU A 264 -18.71 2.63 -22.33
C LEU A 264 -19.17 1.20 -22.07
N LYS A 265 -18.78 0.28 -22.95
CA LYS A 265 -19.16 -1.14 -22.88
C LYS A 265 -18.01 -2.07 -22.53
N SER A 266 -16.77 -1.61 -22.67
CA SER A 266 -15.57 -2.42 -22.47
C SER A 266 -14.58 -1.70 -21.57
N PHE A 267 -14.13 -2.39 -20.53
CA PHE A 267 -13.18 -1.91 -19.55
C PHE A 267 -12.02 -2.93 -19.37
N SER A 268 -10.83 -2.43 -19.14
CA SER A 268 -9.67 -3.24 -18.77
C SER A 268 -9.11 -2.69 -17.46
N PHE A 269 -9.82 -2.95 -16.35
CA PHE A 269 -9.45 -2.47 -15.02
C PHE A 269 -8.73 -3.55 -14.24
N ILE A 270 -7.65 -3.17 -13.58
CA ILE A 270 -6.89 -4.05 -12.68
C ILE A 270 -6.50 -3.21 -11.48
N HIS A 271 -7.27 -3.32 -10.38
CA HIS A 271 -7.08 -2.52 -9.16
C HIS A 271 -7.11 -1.01 -9.47
N ASP A 272 -5.97 -0.34 -9.38
CA ASP A 272 -5.75 1.09 -9.61
C ASP A 272 -5.34 1.43 -11.05
N SER A 273 -5.35 0.43 -11.94
CA SER A 273 -5.09 0.59 -13.37
C SER A 273 -6.39 0.65 -14.15
N PHE A 274 -6.66 1.79 -14.77
CA PHE A 274 -7.89 2.08 -15.50
C PHE A 274 -7.64 2.06 -17.00
N GLY A 275 -8.18 1.06 -17.69
CA GLY A 275 -8.00 0.90 -19.12
C GLY A 275 -9.31 1.00 -19.90
N VAL A 276 -9.28 1.82 -20.97
CA VAL A 276 -10.38 1.98 -21.94
C VAL A 276 -9.82 2.05 -23.35
N HIS A 277 -10.68 2.11 -24.35
CA HIS A 277 -10.25 2.32 -25.72
C HIS A 277 -9.58 3.70 -25.88
N PRO A 278 -8.52 3.85 -26.71
CA PRO A 278 -7.82 5.12 -26.86
C PRO A 278 -8.69 6.33 -27.18
N SER A 279 -9.73 6.15 -28.00
CA SER A 279 -10.67 7.22 -28.36
C SER A 279 -11.52 7.74 -27.22
N GLU A 280 -11.61 6.99 -26.12
CA GLU A 280 -12.49 7.30 -24.97
C GLU A 280 -11.70 7.91 -23.80
N MET A 281 -10.37 7.87 -23.87
CA MET A 281 -9.50 8.20 -22.73
C MET A 281 -9.62 9.67 -22.29
N CYS A 282 -9.77 10.60 -23.24
CA CYS A 282 -9.87 12.04 -22.94
C CYS A 282 -11.13 12.37 -22.11
N ASP A 283 -12.26 11.72 -22.41
CA ASP A 283 -13.52 11.92 -21.69
C ASP A 283 -13.58 11.08 -20.41
N PHE A 284 -12.80 10.00 -20.37
CA PHE A 284 -12.77 9.07 -19.24
C PHE A 284 -11.89 9.57 -18.07
N LEU A 285 -10.74 10.20 -18.34
CA LEU A 285 -9.84 10.69 -17.29
C LEU A 285 -10.49 11.65 -16.28
N PRO A 286 -11.33 12.62 -16.71
CA PRO A 286 -12.05 13.47 -15.76
C PRO A 286 -12.95 12.67 -14.80
N ILE A 287 -13.59 11.59 -15.26
CA ILE A 287 -14.43 10.74 -14.43
C ILE A 287 -13.62 10.08 -13.32
N ILE A 288 -12.42 9.56 -13.65
CA ILE A 288 -11.52 8.94 -12.65
C ILE A 288 -11.19 9.93 -11.54
N LYS A 289 -10.76 11.15 -11.91
CA LYS A 289 -10.39 12.21 -10.95
C LYS A 289 -11.57 12.65 -10.08
N GLN A 290 -12.74 12.88 -10.71
CA GLN A 290 -13.94 13.34 -10.00
C GLN A 290 -14.47 12.30 -9.02
N GLU A 291 -14.42 11.01 -9.34
CA GLU A 291 -14.83 9.96 -8.40
C GLU A 291 -13.81 9.82 -7.26
N PHE A 292 -12.51 10.01 -7.52
CA PHE A 292 -11.50 10.05 -6.46
C PHE A 292 -11.67 11.27 -5.54
N HIS A 293 -11.87 12.45 -6.11
CA HIS A 293 -12.18 13.67 -5.38
C HIS A 293 -13.43 13.51 -4.49
N LYS A 294 -14.53 13.03 -5.07
CA LYS A 294 -15.79 12.77 -4.35
C LYS A 294 -15.63 11.81 -3.19
N LEU A 295 -14.77 10.81 -3.33
CA LEU A 295 -14.48 9.84 -2.28
C LEU A 295 -13.87 10.52 -1.03
N TYR A 296 -13.08 11.58 -1.20
CA TYR A 296 -12.37 12.28 -0.13
C TYR A 296 -12.85 13.69 0.19
N SER A 297 -14.01 14.10 -0.37
CA SER A 297 -14.64 15.37 -0.01
C SER A 297 -15.16 15.37 1.43
N GLY A 298 -15.44 14.19 2.03
CA GLY A 298 -15.82 14.00 3.42
C GLY A 298 -14.67 13.52 4.31
N ASP A 299 -14.96 13.32 5.59
CA ASP A 299 -14.03 12.77 6.57
C ASP A 299 -14.29 11.27 6.79
N ARG A 300 -13.62 10.44 5.99
CA ARG A 300 -13.81 8.99 5.96
C ARG A 300 -13.50 8.28 7.28
N LEU A 301 -12.52 8.77 8.04
CA LEU A 301 -12.18 8.14 9.30
C LEU A 301 -13.17 8.49 10.41
N ASN A 302 -13.67 9.73 10.46
CA ASN A 302 -14.73 10.10 11.38
C ASN A 302 -16.07 9.42 11.03
N GLU A 303 -16.41 9.30 9.75
CA GLU A 303 -17.59 8.53 9.30
C GLU A 303 -17.49 7.07 9.79
N LEU A 304 -16.33 6.45 9.64
CA LEU A 304 -16.07 5.09 10.10
C LEU A 304 -16.17 4.98 11.63
N ARG A 305 -15.58 5.95 12.35
CA ARG A 305 -15.63 6.04 13.79
C ARG A 305 -17.07 6.09 14.29
N THR A 306 -17.87 7.02 13.75
CA THR A 306 -19.29 7.18 14.11
C THR A 306 -20.07 5.89 13.83
N TYR A 307 -19.87 5.30 12.64
CA TYR A 307 -20.53 4.03 12.29
C TYR A 307 -20.23 2.92 13.32
N TRP A 308 -18.98 2.77 13.75
CA TRP A 308 -18.62 1.76 14.73
C TRP A 308 -19.13 2.07 16.14
N GLN A 309 -19.07 3.34 16.58
CA GLN A 309 -19.59 3.76 17.88
C GLN A 309 -21.10 3.52 17.99
N ASP A 310 -21.85 3.89 16.96
CA ASP A 310 -23.30 3.71 16.95
C ASP A 310 -23.71 2.24 16.89
N ARG A 311 -22.97 1.43 16.11
CA ARG A 311 -23.34 0.04 15.89
C ARG A 311 -22.94 -0.90 17.02
N TYR A 312 -21.81 -0.65 17.66
CA TYR A 312 -21.22 -1.53 18.66
C TYR A 312 -21.22 -0.96 20.06
N GLU A 313 -21.77 0.22 20.26
CA GLU A 313 -21.90 0.91 21.55
C GLU A 313 -20.55 0.98 22.28
N VAL A 314 -19.48 1.32 21.56
CA VAL A 314 -18.11 1.40 22.08
C VAL A 314 -17.56 2.82 21.93
N GLU A 315 -16.79 3.26 22.90
CA GLU A 315 -16.03 4.50 22.77
C GLU A 315 -14.71 4.24 22.03
N LEU A 316 -14.49 4.97 20.94
CA LEU A 316 -13.29 4.88 20.12
C LEU A 316 -12.46 6.17 20.20
N PRO A 317 -11.13 6.06 20.06
CA PRO A 317 -10.27 7.26 20.05
C PRO A 317 -10.68 8.20 18.93
N PRO A 318 -10.44 9.51 19.09
CA PRO A 318 -10.70 10.47 18.02
C PRO A 318 -9.94 10.05 16.75
N ALA A 319 -10.55 10.29 15.60
CA ALA A 319 -9.88 10.07 14.32
C ALA A 319 -8.69 11.03 14.20
N PRO A 320 -7.63 10.66 13.45
CA PRO A 320 -6.53 11.57 13.14
C PRO A 320 -7.02 12.87 12.53
N THR A 321 -6.36 13.96 12.89
CA THR A 321 -6.72 15.29 12.39
C THR A 321 -6.33 15.42 10.92
N GLN A 322 -7.25 15.91 10.10
CA GLN A 322 -6.93 16.22 8.71
C GLN A 322 -5.96 17.41 8.61
N GLY A 323 -4.99 17.31 7.70
CA GLY A 323 -4.06 18.37 7.34
C GLY A 323 -4.72 19.44 6.44
N LYS A 324 -3.88 20.18 5.71
CA LYS A 324 -4.29 21.36 4.93
C LYS A 324 -4.37 21.12 3.42
N PHE A 325 -4.06 19.92 2.94
CA PHE A 325 -4.16 19.61 1.51
C PHE A 325 -5.56 19.91 0.98
N ASN A 326 -5.63 20.73 -0.06
CA ASN A 326 -6.89 21.04 -0.73
C ASN A 326 -7.27 19.89 -1.66
N VAL A 327 -8.32 19.15 -1.30
CA VAL A 327 -8.82 18.01 -2.08
C VAL A 327 -9.28 18.42 -3.49
N ASP A 328 -9.72 19.67 -3.68
CA ASP A 328 -10.16 20.18 -5.00
C ASP A 328 -9.03 20.18 -6.02
N SER A 329 -7.75 20.34 -5.58
CA SER A 329 -6.58 20.27 -6.46
C SER A 329 -6.40 18.92 -7.16
N ILE A 330 -7.06 17.85 -6.67
CA ILE A 330 -7.10 16.55 -7.34
C ILE A 330 -7.68 16.66 -8.76
N LEU A 331 -8.66 17.53 -8.95
CA LEU A 331 -9.29 17.73 -10.25
C LEU A 331 -8.33 18.30 -11.30
N ASP A 332 -7.39 19.14 -10.83
CA ASP A 332 -6.39 19.82 -11.67
C ASP A 332 -5.10 19.02 -11.82
N SER A 333 -4.89 17.99 -10.98
CA SER A 333 -3.68 17.17 -11.02
C SER A 333 -3.43 16.58 -12.41
N LYS A 334 -2.21 16.77 -12.93
CA LYS A 334 -1.78 16.26 -14.24
C LYS A 334 -1.31 14.80 -14.18
N PHE A 335 -0.87 14.32 -13.01
CA PHE A 335 -0.11 13.08 -12.88
C PHE A 335 -0.69 12.05 -11.91
N ILE A 336 -1.89 12.29 -11.38
CA ILE A 336 -2.53 11.37 -10.42
C ILE A 336 -2.73 9.97 -11.02
N PHE A 337 -3.10 9.91 -12.29
CA PHE A 337 -3.19 8.69 -13.10
C PHE A 337 -2.42 8.89 -14.40
N SER A 338 -1.36 8.12 -14.62
CA SER A 338 -0.45 8.36 -15.74
C SER A 338 0.26 7.09 -16.23
#